data_09698dddec19ea1198f437759d150377
#
_entry.id   09698dddec19ea1198f437759d150377
#
_cell.length_a   1.000
_cell.length_b   1.000
_cell.length_c   1.000
_cell.angle_alpha   90.00
_cell.angle_beta   90.00
_cell.angle_gamma   90.00
#
_symmetry.space_group_name_H-M   'P 1'
#
loop_
_entity.id
_entity.type
_entity.pdbx_description
1 polymer ?
#
loop_
_entity_poly.entity_id
_entity_poly.type
_entity_poly.pdbx_seq_one_letter_code
_entity_poly.pdbx_strand_id
1 'polypeptide(L)'
;MKTQIKIYNDRAIYANEMLDTYFASAPNTIVSDIGAGFGHMQNKIESLGATWQPFDYFKKIDQSTIWDLNNPCPSESLNAGTVVFLEVLEHLANPLLCIQNITNHIEKGGILILTTPNPSSSQNTVNLFLKGRLFAFQEKHLAEYHVFTPWEHIVKFFLEECGFEILDYSAVDVSNKYNRNSNIKDRLKRRMEAFIESRNPKAQGMSYGIVARKK
;
A
#
# COMPACT_ATOMS: atom_id res chain seq x y z
N MET A 1 -14.59 20.26 -7.52
CA MET A 1 -15.25 19.31 -6.59
C MET A 1 -14.17 18.73 -5.68
N LYS A 2 -14.33 18.74 -4.35
CA LYS A 2 -13.42 18.00 -3.47
C LYS A 2 -13.76 16.51 -3.66
N THR A 3 -12.90 15.75 -4.27
CA THR A 3 -13.07 14.30 -4.39
C THR A 3 -13.17 13.74 -2.97
N GLN A 4 -14.28 13.10 -2.65
CA GLN A 4 -14.49 12.50 -1.33
C GLN A 4 -13.53 11.32 -1.21
N ILE A 5 -12.63 11.37 -0.21
CA ILE A 5 -11.66 10.30 0.04
C ILE A 5 -12.43 9.11 0.61
N LYS A 6 -12.28 7.95 -0.02
CA LYS A 6 -12.80 6.69 0.52
C LYS A 6 -11.97 6.25 1.72
N ILE A 7 -12.62 5.58 2.66
CA ILE A 7 -12.03 5.18 3.93
C ILE A 7 -12.27 3.68 4.12
N TYR A 8 -11.20 2.94 4.39
CA TYR A 8 -11.23 1.50 4.60
C TYR A 8 -10.69 1.14 5.98
N ASN A 9 -11.39 0.26 6.67
CA ASN A 9 -10.98 -0.21 8.01
C ASN A 9 -9.75 -1.12 7.96
N ASP A 10 -9.53 -1.78 6.82
CA ASP A 10 -8.51 -2.79 6.65
C ASP A 10 -7.98 -2.81 5.21
N ARG A 11 -6.68 -3.07 5.04
CA ARG A 11 -6.02 -3.13 3.72
C ARG A 11 -6.50 -4.26 2.84
N ALA A 12 -6.93 -5.40 3.43
CA ALA A 12 -7.47 -6.51 2.65
C ALA A 12 -8.84 -6.16 2.07
N ILE A 13 -9.68 -5.47 2.84
CA ILE A 13 -10.97 -4.94 2.36
C ILE A 13 -10.74 -3.95 1.22
N TYR A 14 -9.77 -3.04 1.39
CA TYR A 14 -9.38 -2.10 0.33
C TYR A 14 -8.93 -2.84 -0.94
N ALA A 15 -7.97 -3.75 -0.82
CA ALA A 15 -7.42 -4.47 -1.96
C ALA A 15 -8.49 -5.29 -2.70
N ASN A 16 -9.39 -5.94 -1.95
CA ASN A 16 -10.51 -6.70 -2.51
C ASN A 16 -11.45 -5.80 -3.33
N GLU A 17 -11.85 -4.64 -2.79
CA GLU A 17 -12.71 -3.68 -3.51
C GLU A 17 -12.01 -3.10 -4.74
N MET A 18 -10.71 -2.81 -4.66
CA MET A 18 -9.94 -2.31 -5.81
C MET A 18 -9.81 -3.36 -6.90
N LEU A 19 -9.59 -4.62 -6.54
CA LEU A 19 -9.62 -5.74 -7.48
C LEU A 19 -11.00 -5.84 -8.15
N ASP A 20 -12.10 -5.83 -7.39
CA ASP A 20 -13.46 -5.86 -7.96
C ASP A 20 -13.73 -4.69 -8.92
N THR A 21 -13.17 -3.53 -8.61
CA THR A 21 -13.42 -2.30 -9.40
C THR A 21 -12.59 -2.24 -10.68
N TYR A 22 -11.31 -2.65 -10.63
CA TYR A 22 -10.36 -2.34 -11.69
C TYR A 22 -9.88 -3.56 -12.49
N PHE A 23 -9.98 -4.79 -11.94
CA PHE A 23 -9.48 -6.00 -12.61
C PHE A 23 -10.05 -6.21 -14.01
N ALA A 24 -11.35 -6.00 -14.22
CA ALA A 24 -11.98 -6.16 -15.54
C ALA A 24 -11.46 -5.16 -16.60
N SER A 25 -10.78 -4.08 -16.18
CA SER A 25 -10.17 -3.10 -17.09
C SER A 25 -8.69 -3.36 -17.36
N ALA A 26 -8.11 -4.40 -16.76
CA ALA A 26 -6.73 -4.80 -16.97
C ALA A 26 -6.54 -5.49 -18.34
N PRO A 27 -5.35 -5.42 -18.95
CA PRO A 27 -5.10 -5.97 -20.29
C PRO A 27 -5.08 -7.51 -20.34
N ASN A 28 -4.87 -8.17 -19.23
CA ASN A 28 -4.90 -9.64 -19.11
C ASN A 28 -5.35 -10.07 -17.72
N THR A 29 -5.51 -11.38 -17.49
CA THR A 29 -6.00 -11.96 -16.25
C THR A 29 -4.90 -12.37 -15.26
N ILE A 30 -3.64 -12.00 -15.50
CA ILE A 30 -2.53 -12.32 -14.60
C ILE A 30 -2.46 -11.27 -13.51
N VAL A 31 -2.54 -11.71 -12.26
CA VAL A 31 -2.41 -10.85 -11.08
C VAL A 31 -1.14 -11.24 -10.32
N SER A 32 -0.15 -10.37 -10.35
CA SER A 32 1.08 -10.51 -9.57
C SER A 32 0.87 -9.95 -8.17
N ASP A 33 1.00 -10.81 -7.17
CA ASP A 33 0.91 -10.48 -5.75
C ASP A 33 2.34 -10.34 -5.21
N ILE A 34 2.83 -9.10 -5.13
CA ILE A 34 4.21 -8.79 -4.75
C ILE A 34 4.28 -8.50 -3.25
N GLY A 35 5.07 -9.28 -2.52
CA GLY A 35 5.03 -9.35 -1.08
C GLY A 35 3.88 -10.25 -0.60
N ALA A 36 3.63 -11.34 -1.32
CA ALA A 36 2.47 -12.24 -1.12
C ALA A 36 2.39 -12.85 0.28
N GLY A 37 3.51 -12.88 1.01
CA GLY A 37 3.56 -13.41 2.37
C GLY A 37 3.08 -14.85 2.43
N PHE A 38 2.00 -15.07 3.17
CA PHE A 38 1.33 -16.38 3.30
C PHE A 38 0.17 -16.57 2.31
N GLY A 39 0.10 -15.79 1.23
CA GLY A 39 -0.89 -15.96 0.17
C GLY A 39 -2.30 -15.45 0.52
N HIS A 40 -2.42 -14.44 1.37
CA HIS A 40 -3.72 -13.95 1.83
C HIS A 40 -4.63 -13.43 0.69
N MET A 41 -4.07 -13.00 -0.44
CA MET A 41 -4.83 -12.51 -1.59
C MET A 41 -5.23 -13.61 -2.58
N GLN A 42 -4.67 -14.83 -2.47
CA GLN A 42 -4.89 -15.93 -3.42
C GLN A 42 -6.37 -16.19 -3.69
N ASN A 43 -7.14 -16.48 -2.65
CA ASN A 43 -8.56 -16.84 -2.79
C ASN A 43 -9.36 -15.74 -3.49
N LYS A 44 -9.07 -14.47 -3.19
CA LYS A 44 -9.73 -13.33 -3.84
C LYS A 44 -9.38 -13.25 -5.30
N ILE A 45 -8.10 -13.35 -5.64
CA ILE A 45 -7.59 -13.26 -7.01
C ILE A 45 -8.17 -14.39 -7.87
N GLU A 46 -8.09 -15.62 -7.38
CA GLU A 46 -8.63 -16.80 -8.09
C GLU A 46 -10.16 -16.75 -8.25
N SER A 47 -10.88 -16.16 -7.29
CA SER A 47 -12.35 -15.99 -7.39
C SER A 47 -12.78 -15.05 -8.52
N LEU A 48 -11.88 -14.21 -9.02
CA LEU A 48 -12.09 -13.34 -10.19
C LEU A 48 -11.81 -14.06 -11.53
N GLY A 49 -11.42 -15.33 -11.49
CA GLY A 49 -10.96 -16.07 -12.67
C GLY A 49 -9.55 -15.67 -13.12
N ALA A 50 -8.79 -15.04 -12.24
CA ALA A 50 -7.43 -14.58 -12.52
C ALA A 50 -6.40 -15.69 -12.22
N THR A 51 -5.26 -15.63 -12.92
CA THR A 51 -4.06 -16.39 -12.59
C THR A 51 -3.29 -15.66 -11.50
N TRP A 52 -3.20 -16.25 -10.32
CA TRP A 52 -2.41 -15.73 -9.21
C TRP A 52 -0.94 -16.05 -9.40
N GLN A 53 -0.07 -15.03 -9.38
CA GLN A 53 1.38 -15.13 -9.52
C GLN A 53 2.07 -14.47 -8.31
N PRO A 54 2.35 -15.23 -7.24
CA PRO A 54 2.92 -14.70 -6.01
C PRO A 54 4.43 -14.50 -6.10
N PHE A 55 4.88 -13.32 -5.61
CA PHE A 55 6.30 -13.00 -5.42
C PHE A 55 6.56 -12.58 -3.97
N ASP A 56 7.72 -12.93 -3.46
CA ASP A 56 8.21 -12.43 -2.18
C ASP A 56 9.74 -12.36 -2.20
N TYR A 57 10.33 -11.58 -1.30
CA TYR A 57 11.77 -11.54 -1.10
C TYR A 57 12.29 -12.84 -0.45
N PHE A 58 11.49 -13.43 0.44
CA PHE A 58 11.73 -14.75 1.05
C PHE A 58 10.57 -15.68 0.76
N LYS A 59 10.88 -16.94 0.42
CA LYS A 59 9.86 -17.95 0.17
C LYS A 59 9.14 -18.35 1.46
N LYS A 60 7.92 -17.88 1.65
CA LYS A 60 7.04 -18.23 2.80
C LYS A 60 6.01 -19.31 2.47
N ILE A 61 5.73 -19.50 1.18
CA ILE A 61 4.85 -20.54 0.62
C ILE A 61 5.52 -21.14 -0.62
N ASP A 62 5.19 -22.42 -0.94
CA ASP A 62 5.86 -23.12 -2.02
C ASP A 62 5.60 -22.52 -3.41
N GLN A 63 4.43 -21.92 -3.61
CA GLN A 63 4.04 -21.29 -4.88
C GLN A 63 4.77 -19.98 -5.17
N SER A 64 5.36 -19.35 -4.13
CA SER A 64 5.97 -18.04 -4.28
C SER A 64 7.29 -18.12 -5.06
N THR A 65 7.44 -17.23 -6.04
CA THR A 65 8.70 -16.98 -6.75
C THR A 65 9.50 -15.92 -5.98
N ILE A 66 10.80 -16.18 -5.79
CA ILE A 66 11.68 -15.18 -5.15
C ILE A 66 11.95 -14.06 -6.14
N TRP A 67 11.63 -12.82 -5.73
CA TRP A 67 11.97 -11.63 -6.50
C TRP A 67 12.51 -10.54 -5.57
N ASP A 68 13.80 -10.26 -5.68
CA ASP A 68 14.40 -9.04 -5.14
C ASP A 68 14.10 -7.89 -6.10
N LEU A 69 13.24 -6.95 -5.68
CA LEU A 69 12.78 -5.82 -6.48
C LEU A 69 13.89 -4.85 -6.92
N ASN A 70 15.11 -4.96 -6.39
CA ASN A 70 16.27 -4.25 -6.92
C ASN A 70 16.75 -4.81 -8.27
N ASN A 71 16.27 -6.00 -8.67
CA ASN A 71 16.59 -6.67 -9.92
C ASN A 71 15.34 -6.73 -10.83
N PRO A 72 15.54 -6.92 -12.16
CA PRO A 72 14.44 -7.24 -13.06
C PRO A 72 13.62 -8.44 -12.58
N CYS A 73 12.35 -8.50 -13.00
CA CYS A 73 11.49 -9.64 -12.70
C CYS A 73 12.11 -10.94 -13.26
N PRO A 74 12.01 -12.08 -12.56
CA PRO A 74 12.46 -13.37 -13.06
C PRO A 74 11.90 -13.67 -14.47
N SER A 75 12.74 -14.15 -15.38
CA SER A 75 12.45 -14.28 -16.81
C SER A 75 11.33 -15.27 -17.15
N GLU A 76 11.08 -16.23 -16.26
CA GLU A 76 9.99 -17.21 -16.38
C GLU A 76 8.62 -16.67 -15.99
N SER A 77 8.56 -15.45 -15.45
CA SER A 77 7.33 -14.83 -14.99
C SER A 77 6.54 -14.22 -16.15
N LEU A 78 5.21 -14.29 -16.08
CA LEU A 78 4.32 -13.66 -17.04
C LEU A 78 4.12 -12.20 -16.69
N ASN A 79 4.03 -11.32 -17.71
CA ASN A 79 3.70 -9.93 -17.50
C ASN A 79 2.29 -9.76 -16.92
N ALA A 80 2.17 -8.95 -15.89
CA ALA A 80 0.93 -8.80 -15.14
C ALA A 80 -0.03 -7.78 -15.80
N GLY A 81 -1.31 -8.13 -15.86
CA GLY A 81 -2.39 -7.18 -16.10
C GLY A 81 -2.69 -6.35 -14.85
N THR A 82 -2.51 -6.95 -13.67
CA THR A 82 -2.69 -6.28 -12.38
C THR A 82 -1.57 -6.66 -11.42
N VAL A 83 -1.09 -5.70 -10.65
CA VAL A 83 -0.16 -5.93 -9.53
C VAL A 83 -0.84 -5.50 -8.23
N VAL A 84 -0.81 -6.39 -7.25
CA VAL A 84 -1.15 -6.13 -5.84
C VAL A 84 0.15 -5.96 -5.08
N PHE A 85 0.31 -4.84 -4.35
CA PHE A 85 1.55 -4.42 -3.69
C PHE A 85 1.24 -3.77 -2.35
N LEU A 86 1.05 -4.61 -1.32
CA LEU A 86 0.50 -4.18 -0.03
C LEU A 86 1.56 -4.19 1.06
N GLU A 87 1.87 -2.99 1.63
CA GLU A 87 2.80 -2.83 2.75
C GLU A 87 4.19 -3.43 2.46
N VAL A 88 4.74 -3.11 1.30
CA VAL A 88 6.08 -3.55 0.89
C VAL A 88 7.01 -2.35 0.63
N LEU A 89 6.44 -1.23 0.17
CA LEU A 89 7.22 -0.07 -0.27
C LEU A 89 8.14 0.49 0.82
N GLU A 90 7.69 0.49 2.07
CA GLU A 90 8.46 0.95 3.24
C GLU A 90 9.70 0.11 3.54
N HIS A 91 9.73 -1.13 3.06
CA HIS A 91 10.87 -2.04 3.24
C HIS A 91 11.98 -1.86 2.18
N LEU A 92 11.76 -1.00 1.18
CA LEU A 92 12.66 -0.86 0.04
C LEU A 92 13.67 0.26 0.26
N ALA A 93 14.96 -0.06 0.18
CA ALA A 93 16.04 0.92 0.27
C ALA A 93 16.15 1.81 -1.01
N ASN A 94 15.73 1.29 -2.16
CA ASN A 94 15.68 2.02 -3.42
C ASN A 94 14.29 1.93 -4.07
N PRO A 95 13.27 2.61 -3.50
CA PRO A 95 11.89 2.45 -3.91
C PRO A 95 11.62 2.88 -5.36
N LEU A 96 12.33 3.89 -5.89
CA LEU A 96 12.16 4.30 -7.29
C LEU A 96 12.61 3.19 -8.26
N LEU A 97 13.78 2.57 -8.05
CA LEU A 97 14.24 1.45 -8.86
C LEU A 97 13.26 0.26 -8.79
N CYS A 98 12.77 -0.03 -7.59
CA CYS A 98 11.81 -1.12 -7.40
C CYS A 98 10.50 -0.85 -8.15
N ILE A 99 9.98 0.39 -8.13
CA ILE A 99 8.80 0.79 -8.90
C ILE A 99 9.08 0.70 -10.41
N GLN A 100 10.29 1.05 -10.89
CA GLN A 100 10.70 0.87 -12.29
C GLN A 100 10.68 -0.60 -12.71
N ASN A 101 11.23 -1.50 -11.88
CA ASN A 101 11.21 -2.93 -12.14
C ASN A 101 9.79 -3.51 -12.15
N ILE A 102 8.93 -3.08 -11.21
CA ILE A 102 7.50 -3.43 -11.22
C ILE A 102 6.83 -2.90 -12.49
N THR A 103 7.14 -1.66 -12.90
CA THR A 103 6.60 -1.07 -14.14
C THR A 103 6.96 -1.89 -15.37
N ASN A 104 8.19 -2.38 -15.47
CA ASN A 104 8.62 -3.22 -16.57
C ASN A 104 7.90 -4.57 -16.62
N HIS A 105 7.42 -5.05 -15.48
CA HIS A 105 6.66 -6.29 -15.33
C HIS A 105 5.15 -6.12 -15.59
N ILE A 106 4.61 -4.91 -15.49
CA ILE A 106 3.19 -4.63 -15.76
C ILE A 106 2.99 -4.34 -17.26
N GLU A 107 1.96 -4.93 -17.87
CA GLU A 107 1.55 -4.62 -19.23
C GLU A 107 1.09 -3.16 -19.39
N LYS A 108 1.18 -2.62 -20.59
CA LYS A 108 0.59 -1.32 -20.92
C LYS A 108 -0.92 -1.33 -20.66
N GLY A 109 -1.43 -0.33 -19.96
CA GLY A 109 -2.83 -0.28 -19.50
C GLY A 109 -3.09 -1.06 -18.21
N GLY A 110 -2.08 -1.77 -17.67
CA GLY A 110 -2.21 -2.57 -16.46
C GLY A 110 -2.36 -1.73 -15.21
N ILE A 111 -2.86 -2.37 -14.16
CA ILE A 111 -3.28 -1.75 -12.89
C ILE A 111 -2.27 -2.08 -11.78
N LEU A 112 -1.88 -1.08 -11.02
CA LEU A 112 -1.15 -1.24 -9.75
C LEU A 112 -2.09 -0.87 -8.60
N ILE A 113 -2.28 -1.78 -7.64
CA ILE A 113 -3.00 -1.57 -6.38
C ILE A 113 -1.95 -1.60 -5.27
N LEU A 114 -1.70 -0.46 -4.63
CA LEU A 114 -0.65 -0.29 -3.64
C LEU A 114 -1.24 0.18 -2.30
N THR A 115 -0.72 -0.36 -1.19
CA THR A 115 -0.85 0.26 0.14
C THR A 115 0.52 0.42 0.79
N THR A 116 0.65 1.42 1.66
CA THR A 116 1.86 1.65 2.44
C THR A 116 1.52 2.53 3.66
N PRO A 117 2.32 2.50 4.76
CA PRO A 117 2.08 3.34 5.92
C PRO A 117 1.95 4.82 5.59
N ASN A 118 1.08 5.52 6.31
CA ASN A 118 0.82 6.95 6.14
C ASN A 118 1.59 7.81 7.15
N PRO A 119 2.73 8.41 6.78
CA PRO A 119 3.47 9.31 7.67
C PRO A 119 2.64 10.51 8.13
N SER A 120 1.70 10.96 7.28
CA SER A 120 0.82 12.11 7.54
C SER A 120 -0.46 11.74 8.31
N SER A 121 -0.60 10.50 8.81
CA SER A 121 -1.77 10.14 9.61
C SER A 121 -1.88 11.02 10.86
N SER A 122 -3.12 11.24 11.33
CA SER A 122 -3.37 12.01 12.55
C SER A 122 -2.59 11.47 13.74
N GLN A 123 -2.50 10.15 13.85
CA GLN A 123 -1.76 9.46 14.89
C GLN A 123 -0.24 9.70 14.78
N ASN A 124 0.32 9.68 13.57
CA ASN A 124 1.72 9.99 13.33
C ASN A 124 2.02 11.47 13.62
N THR A 125 1.15 12.38 13.19
CA THR A 125 1.29 13.82 13.46
C THR A 125 1.31 14.11 14.96
N VAL A 126 0.38 13.53 15.72
CA VAL A 126 0.35 13.70 17.19
C VAL A 126 1.56 13.05 17.85
N ASN A 127 2.01 11.86 17.41
CA ASN A 127 3.21 11.23 17.93
C ASN A 127 4.47 12.04 17.64
N LEU A 128 4.60 12.59 16.43
CA LEU A 128 5.72 13.45 16.05
C LEU A 128 5.77 14.69 16.95
N PHE A 129 4.62 15.34 17.17
CA PHE A 129 4.53 16.52 18.05
C PHE A 129 4.86 16.19 19.51
N LEU A 130 4.34 15.08 20.05
CA LEU A 130 4.51 14.74 21.47
C LEU A 130 5.80 13.99 21.80
N LYS A 131 6.35 13.22 20.83
CA LYS A 131 7.45 12.28 21.06
C LYS A 131 8.62 12.44 20.09
N GLY A 132 8.55 13.36 19.11
CA GLY A 132 9.59 13.58 18.11
C GLY A 132 9.79 12.41 17.13
N ARG A 133 8.81 11.50 16.97
CA ARG A 133 8.97 10.31 16.12
C ARG A 133 7.64 9.84 15.53
N LEU A 134 7.70 9.27 14.33
CA LEU A 134 6.58 8.60 13.68
C LEU A 134 6.34 7.21 14.28
N PHE A 135 5.11 6.69 14.20
CA PHE A 135 4.76 5.42 14.83
C PHE A 135 5.44 4.23 14.15
N ALA A 136 5.34 4.13 12.81
CA ALA A 136 5.86 2.99 12.04
C ALA A 136 7.34 3.12 11.63
N PHE A 137 8.04 4.21 12.02
CA PHE A 137 9.41 4.52 11.61
C PHE A 137 10.29 4.84 12.84
N GLN A 138 10.34 3.90 13.78
CA GLN A 138 11.18 3.97 14.99
C GLN A 138 12.30 2.93 14.85
N GLU A 139 13.36 3.10 15.65
CA GLU A 139 14.53 2.19 15.66
C GLU A 139 14.13 0.69 15.74
N LYS A 140 13.11 0.35 16.55
CA LYS A 140 12.62 -1.03 16.65
C LYS A 140 12.09 -1.61 15.32
N HIS A 141 11.61 -0.76 14.40
CA HIS A 141 11.09 -1.21 13.10
C HIS A 141 12.20 -1.38 12.05
N LEU A 142 13.45 -1.01 12.36
CA LEU A 142 14.60 -1.35 11.52
C LEU A 142 14.82 -2.86 11.45
N ALA A 143 14.45 -3.61 12.50
CA ALA A 143 14.44 -5.07 12.47
C ALA A 143 13.43 -5.65 11.46
N GLU A 144 12.40 -4.88 11.13
CA GLU A 144 11.39 -5.18 10.11
C GLU A 144 11.75 -4.54 8.76
N TYR A 145 12.94 -3.97 8.62
CA TYR A 145 13.40 -3.25 7.41
C TYR A 145 12.52 -2.07 7.00
N HIS A 146 11.90 -1.33 7.92
CA HIS A 146 11.25 -0.06 7.60
C HIS A 146 12.31 1.02 7.38
N VAL A 147 12.86 1.07 6.18
CA VAL A 147 13.99 1.95 5.80
C VAL A 147 13.57 3.15 4.94
N PHE A 148 12.37 3.11 4.35
CA PHE A 148 11.81 4.21 3.56
C PHE A 148 10.55 4.78 4.21
N THR A 149 10.46 6.11 4.32
CA THR A 149 9.25 6.80 4.80
C THR A 149 8.42 7.23 3.59
N PRO A 150 7.29 6.53 3.29
CA PRO A 150 6.53 6.72 2.06
C PRO A 150 5.59 7.92 2.14
N TRP A 151 6.14 9.14 2.03
CA TRP A 151 5.33 10.34 1.91
C TRP A 151 4.49 10.29 0.63
N GLU A 152 3.18 10.55 0.72
CA GLU A 152 2.24 10.47 -0.41
C GLU A 152 2.75 11.18 -1.67
N HIS A 153 3.23 12.42 -1.54
CA HIS A 153 3.72 13.20 -2.68
C HIS A 153 4.96 12.60 -3.33
N ILE A 154 5.85 11.96 -2.55
CA ILE A 154 7.05 11.27 -3.06
C ILE A 154 6.64 9.99 -3.82
N VAL A 155 5.73 9.20 -3.23
CA VAL A 155 5.26 7.97 -3.88
C VAL A 155 4.51 8.28 -5.18
N LYS A 156 3.65 9.31 -5.18
CA LYS A 156 2.99 9.75 -6.42
C LYS A 156 3.98 10.22 -7.48
N PHE A 157 4.97 11.01 -7.08
CA PHE A 157 6.04 11.43 -7.98
C PHE A 157 6.77 10.23 -8.61
N PHE A 158 7.13 9.21 -7.82
CA PHE A 158 7.76 8.00 -8.34
C PHE A 158 6.88 7.25 -9.33
N LEU A 159 5.57 7.12 -9.04
CA LEU A 159 4.62 6.48 -9.93
C LEU A 159 4.48 7.25 -11.26
N GLU A 160 4.36 8.57 -11.19
CA GLU A 160 4.24 9.45 -12.37
C GLU A 160 5.50 9.40 -13.24
N GLU A 161 6.71 9.46 -12.63
CA GLU A 161 8.00 9.30 -13.32
C GLU A 161 8.13 7.93 -14.00
N CYS A 162 7.55 6.88 -13.41
CA CYS A 162 7.50 5.54 -14.00
C CYS A 162 6.36 5.35 -15.03
N GLY A 163 5.65 6.43 -15.39
CA GLY A 163 4.62 6.40 -16.44
C GLY A 163 3.25 5.94 -15.99
N PHE A 164 2.96 5.96 -14.68
CA PHE A 164 1.62 5.69 -14.17
C PHE A 164 0.74 6.94 -14.15
N GLU A 165 -0.56 6.72 -14.32
CA GLU A 165 -1.62 7.67 -14.02
C GLU A 165 -2.32 7.25 -12.73
N ILE A 166 -2.45 8.16 -11.76
CA ILE A 166 -3.16 7.89 -10.50
C ILE A 166 -4.67 7.91 -10.74
N LEU A 167 -5.34 6.81 -10.46
CA LEU A 167 -6.79 6.64 -10.62
C LEU A 167 -7.56 6.87 -9.32
N ASP A 168 -7.04 6.39 -8.19
CA ASP A 168 -7.69 6.47 -6.89
C ASP A 168 -6.67 6.71 -5.76
N TYR A 169 -7.15 7.38 -4.71
CA TYR A 169 -6.46 7.52 -3.44
C TYR A 169 -7.44 7.31 -2.30
N SER A 170 -7.09 6.45 -1.36
CA SER A 170 -7.93 6.07 -0.23
C SER A 170 -7.16 6.10 1.09
N ALA A 171 -7.87 6.41 2.19
CA ALA A 171 -7.35 6.21 3.55
C ALA A 171 -7.62 4.76 3.97
N VAL A 172 -6.58 4.07 4.47
CA VAL A 172 -6.63 2.64 4.78
C VAL A 172 -6.17 2.41 6.21
N ASP A 173 -6.56 1.30 6.82
CA ASP A 173 -6.25 0.93 8.21
C ASP A 173 -6.72 2.02 9.20
N VAL A 174 -7.98 2.41 9.06
CA VAL A 174 -8.62 3.33 10.01
C VAL A 174 -8.95 2.59 11.28
N SER A 175 -8.02 2.60 12.24
CA SER A 175 -8.22 1.93 13.51
C SER A 175 -9.45 2.44 14.24
N ASN A 176 -10.27 1.53 14.78
CA ASN A 176 -11.34 1.85 15.72
C ASN A 176 -10.74 2.49 16.98
N LYS A 177 -10.56 3.80 16.95
CA LYS A 177 -9.84 4.60 17.96
C LYS A 177 -10.61 4.73 19.29
N TYR A 178 -11.76 4.06 19.44
CA TYR A 178 -12.68 4.28 20.55
C TYR A 178 -12.74 3.10 21.52
N ASN A 179 -11.82 3.06 22.47
CA ASN A 179 -12.02 2.24 23.68
C ASN A 179 -12.64 3.12 24.77
N ARG A 180 -13.81 2.74 25.32
CA ARG A 180 -14.56 3.49 26.35
C ARG A 180 -13.77 3.70 27.65
N ASN A 181 -12.76 2.86 27.93
CA ASN A 181 -11.96 2.87 29.16
C ASN A 181 -10.63 3.63 29.03
N SER A 182 -10.50 4.58 28.10
CA SER A 182 -9.27 5.32 27.90
C SER A 182 -9.02 6.36 29.01
N ASN A 183 -7.77 6.49 29.44
CA ASN A 183 -7.34 7.51 30.38
C ASN A 183 -7.44 8.94 29.79
N ILE A 184 -7.29 9.97 30.63
CA ILE A 184 -7.41 11.39 30.24
C ILE A 184 -6.42 11.75 29.12
N LYS A 185 -5.18 11.21 29.17
CA LYS A 185 -4.13 11.46 28.16
C LYS A 185 -4.55 10.92 26.79
N ASP A 186 -5.13 9.72 26.72
CA ASP A 186 -5.61 9.12 25.49
C ASP A 186 -6.81 9.88 24.93
N ARG A 187 -7.68 10.40 25.79
CA ARG A 187 -8.83 11.23 25.37
C ARG A 187 -8.36 12.55 24.76
N LEU A 188 -7.34 13.20 25.34
CA LEU A 188 -6.77 14.43 24.80
C LEU A 188 -6.10 14.17 23.44
N LYS A 189 -5.28 13.11 23.36
CA LYS A 189 -4.64 12.70 22.10
C LYS A 189 -5.66 12.49 20.98
N ARG A 190 -6.76 11.81 21.24
CA ARG A 190 -7.85 11.58 20.27
C ARG A 190 -8.55 12.86 19.84
N ARG A 191 -8.72 13.84 20.73
CA ARG A 191 -9.26 15.15 20.33
C ARG A 191 -8.34 15.87 19.36
N MET A 192 -7.01 15.78 19.57
CA MET A 192 -6.02 16.31 18.63
C MET A 192 -6.09 15.58 17.30
N GLU A 193 -6.14 14.25 17.30
CA GLU A 193 -6.30 13.43 16.08
C GLU A 193 -7.57 13.81 15.31
N ALA A 194 -8.71 13.87 15.98
CA ALA A 194 -9.99 14.25 15.36
C ALA A 194 -9.96 15.68 14.78
N PHE A 195 -9.28 16.61 15.45
CA PHE A 195 -9.09 17.96 14.92
C PHE A 195 -8.26 17.94 13.63
N ILE A 196 -7.16 17.18 13.58
CA ILE A 196 -6.33 17.03 12.40
C ILE A 196 -7.15 16.42 11.25
N GLU A 197 -7.90 15.36 11.52
CA GLU A 197 -8.73 14.64 10.54
C GLU A 197 -9.84 15.52 9.96
N SER A 198 -10.44 16.40 10.78
CA SER A 198 -11.44 17.33 10.31
C SER A 198 -10.89 18.36 9.33
N ARG A 199 -9.61 18.69 9.41
CA ARG A 199 -8.90 19.61 8.52
C ARG A 199 -8.29 18.91 7.32
N ASN A 200 -7.84 17.65 7.51
CA ASN A 200 -7.23 16.84 6.48
C ASN A 200 -7.80 15.40 6.53
N PRO A 201 -8.82 15.07 5.73
CA PRO A 201 -9.40 13.73 5.69
C PRO A 201 -8.40 12.62 5.34
N LYS A 202 -7.31 12.94 4.61
CA LYS A 202 -6.22 11.98 4.30
C LYS A 202 -5.50 11.47 5.56
N ALA A 203 -5.59 12.21 6.66
CA ALA A 203 -4.96 11.85 7.92
C ALA A 203 -5.68 10.75 8.71
N GLN A 204 -6.82 10.26 8.25
CA GLN A 204 -7.62 9.26 8.99
C GLN A 204 -7.00 7.87 9.00
N GLY A 205 -6.38 7.44 7.90
CA GLY A 205 -5.77 6.11 7.79
C GLY A 205 -4.35 6.05 8.33
N MET A 206 -4.01 4.94 8.99
CA MET A 206 -2.62 4.62 9.36
C MET A 206 -1.78 4.23 8.15
N SER A 207 -2.43 3.69 7.11
CA SER A 207 -1.92 3.49 5.77
C SER A 207 -2.75 4.29 4.76
N TYR A 208 -2.24 4.45 3.56
CA TYR A 208 -3.01 4.91 2.42
C TYR A 208 -2.91 3.92 1.27
N GLY A 209 -3.92 3.94 0.41
CA GLY A 209 -3.96 3.16 -0.81
C GLY A 209 -3.94 4.04 -2.04
N ILE A 210 -3.25 3.58 -3.07
CA ILE A 210 -3.22 4.18 -4.40
C ILE A 210 -3.57 3.11 -5.42
N VAL A 211 -4.46 3.45 -6.36
CA VAL A 211 -4.62 2.70 -7.61
C VAL A 211 -4.05 3.53 -8.73
N ALA A 212 -3.20 2.91 -9.55
CA ALA A 212 -2.57 3.57 -10.68
C ALA A 212 -2.61 2.69 -11.93
N ARG A 213 -2.65 3.32 -13.12
CA ARG A 213 -2.63 2.65 -14.43
C ARG A 213 -1.36 3.00 -15.17
N LYS A 214 -0.67 1.99 -15.71
CA LYS A 214 0.47 2.19 -16.62
C LYS A 214 -0.03 2.74 -17.95
N LYS A 215 0.54 3.87 -18.41
CA LYS A 215 0.24 4.53 -19.70
C LYS A 215 0.80 3.79 -20.90
#